data_d8725e8fe8ea96ec01c698874362e405
#
_entry.id   d8725e8fe8ea96ec01c698874362e405
#
_cell.length_a   1.000
_cell.length_b   1.000
_cell.length_c   1.000
_cell.angle_alpha   90.00
_cell.angle_beta   90.00
_cell.angle_gamma   90.00
#
_symmetry.space_group_name_H-M   'P 1'
#
loop_
_entity.id
_entity.type
_entity.pdbx_description
1 polymer ?
#
loop_
_entity_poly.entity_id
_entity_poly.type
_entity_poly.pdbx_seq_one_letter_code
_entity_poly.pdbx_strand_id
1 'polypeptide(L)'
;MGVIDESAIDQLYLVVELSKHICVTAMPEGGGDGDGGGGGDDGPRSQSQLAQFFPPLLWLLRDLVVDLTADGKQVNEHEYMEGALADRPPAARRAQERNQVRSAVRQLFPRRSCRTLVRPAIDEDAVRNAVSLTAEQLRPEFVSQLATVRTELLGGAALKTLYGVPLDGASLLSLTSQYLAAMNTPGVVPQILT
;
A
#
# COMPACT_ATOMS: atom_id res chain seq x y z
N MET A 1 -7.09 -12.06 13.09
CA MET A 1 -8.49 -12.12 12.68
C MET A 1 -8.61 -11.40 11.34
N GLY A 2 -9.04 -12.10 10.31
CA GLY A 2 -8.96 -11.66 8.92
C GLY A 2 -10.03 -10.68 8.47
N VAL A 3 -10.33 -9.65 9.25
CA VAL A 3 -11.30 -8.60 8.85
C VAL A 3 -10.63 -7.23 8.78
N ILE A 4 -11.11 -6.38 7.88
CA ILE A 4 -10.69 -4.98 7.82
C ILE A 4 -11.60 -4.19 8.77
N ASP A 5 -11.12 -3.98 9.98
CA ASP A 5 -11.78 -3.19 11.00
C ASP A 5 -11.17 -1.77 11.12
N GLU A 6 -11.70 -0.99 12.02
CA GLU A 6 -11.21 0.38 12.26
C GLU A 6 -9.75 0.40 12.77
N SER A 7 -9.30 -0.66 13.45
CA SER A 7 -7.90 -0.78 13.89
C SER A 7 -6.95 -0.99 12.71
N ALA A 8 -7.39 -1.78 11.71
CA ALA A 8 -6.63 -1.97 10.48
C ALA A 8 -6.49 -0.65 9.69
N ILE A 9 -7.54 0.18 9.68
CA ILE A 9 -7.48 1.52 9.07
C ILE A 9 -6.54 2.44 9.87
N ASP A 10 -6.61 2.41 11.21
CA ASP A 10 -5.73 3.22 12.06
C ASP A 10 -4.23 2.87 11.85
N GLN A 11 -3.90 1.61 11.52
CA GLN A 11 -2.53 1.21 11.20
C GLN A 11 -2.01 1.82 9.89
N LEU A 12 -2.88 2.10 8.94
CA LEU A 12 -2.50 2.77 7.69
C LEU A 12 -2.24 4.27 7.88
N TYR A 13 -2.65 4.84 9.01
CA TYR A 13 -2.42 6.26 9.32
C TYR A 13 -0.94 6.63 9.21
N LEU A 14 -0.05 5.78 9.72
CA LEU A 14 1.40 6.03 9.64
C LEU A 14 1.89 6.13 8.20
N VAL A 15 1.41 5.27 7.30
CA VAL A 15 1.79 5.32 5.88
C VAL A 15 1.33 6.63 5.25
N VAL A 16 0.11 7.05 5.57
CA VAL A 16 -0.47 8.31 5.08
C VAL A 16 0.31 9.52 5.62
N GLU A 17 0.64 9.53 6.92
CA GLU A 17 1.41 10.62 7.52
C GLU A 17 2.83 10.69 6.92
N LEU A 18 3.50 9.56 6.78
CA LEU A 18 4.83 9.54 6.14
C LEU A 18 4.77 10.03 4.69
N SER A 19 3.70 9.74 3.95
CA SER A 19 3.56 10.20 2.56
C SER A 19 3.46 11.73 2.44
N LYS A 20 2.95 12.42 3.46
CA LYS A 20 2.88 13.89 3.50
C LYS A 20 4.27 14.55 3.58
N HIS A 21 5.26 13.81 4.07
CA HIS A 21 6.64 14.29 4.19
C HIS A 21 7.51 13.91 2.98
N ILE A 22 6.95 13.26 1.97
CA ILE A 22 7.65 12.98 0.72
C ILE A 22 7.50 14.20 -0.19
N CYS A 23 8.59 14.94 -0.38
CA CYS A 23 8.64 16.04 -1.32
C CYS A 23 9.08 15.53 -2.70
N VAL A 24 8.32 15.89 -3.72
CA VAL A 24 8.70 15.67 -5.13
C VAL A 24 9.06 17.02 -5.72
N THR A 25 10.33 17.21 -6.02
CA THR A 25 10.80 18.44 -6.69
C THR A 25 10.77 18.19 -8.20
N ALA A 26 10.06 19.01 -8.97
CA ALA A 26 10.12 18.96 -10.42
C ALA A 26 11.52 19.38 -10.88
N MET A 27 12.09 18.67 -11.86
CA MET A 27 13.27 19.22 -12.57
C MET A 27 12.85 20.52 -13.25
N PRO A 28 13.67 21.55 -13.24
CA PRO A 28 13.45 22.70 -14.12
C PRO A 28 13.47 22.17 -15.56
N GLU A 29 12.38 22.38 -16.29
CA GLU A 29 12.34 22.07 -17.71
C GLU A 29 13.46 22.83 -18.39
N GLY A 30 14.31 22.13 -19.13
CA GLY A 30 15.47 22.70 -19.80
C GLY A 30 15.07 23.81 -20.75
N GLY A 31 15.60 25.02 -20.53
CA GLY A 31 15.80 26.09 -21.45
C GLY A 31 14.67 26.44 -22.41
N GLY A 32 13.72 27.25 -21.93
CA GLY A 32 12.89 28.10 -22.76
C GLY A 32 12.98 29.51 -22.19
N ASP A 33 13.66 30.42 -22.88
CA ASP A 33 13.64 31.86 -22.58
C ASP A 33 12.19 32.38 -22.65
N GLY A 34 11.54 32.49 -21.51
CA GLY A 34 10.18 33.01 -21.35
C GLY A 34 10.09 33.76 -20.05
N ASP A 35 10.29 35.10 -20.13
CA ASP A 35 9.95 36.06 -19.10
C ASP A 35 8.48 35.91 -18.66
N GLY A 36 8.25 35.52 -17.40
CA GLY A 36 6.91 35.40 -16.86
C GLY A 36 6.94 34.98 -15.41
N GLY A 37 6.93 35.94 -14.48
CA GLY A 37 6.83 35.74 -13.04
C GLY A 37 5.64 34.85 -12.68
N GLY A 38 5.92 33.61 -12.30
CA GLY A 38 5.00 32.65 -11.72
C GLY A 38 5.63 32.14 -10.44
N GLY A 39 5.10 32.57 -9.29
CA GLY A 39 5.48 32.05 -7.99
C GLY A 39 5.34 30.54 -7.99
N GLY A 40 6.43 29.83 -7.79
CA GLY A 40 6.43 28.40 -7.62
C GLY A 40 5.51 28.07 -6.44
N ASP A 41 4.43 27.37 -6.74
CA ASP A 41 3.57 26.77 -5.72
C ASP A 41 4.33 25.59 -5.09
N ASP A 42 5.17 25.92 -4.10
CA ASP A 42 5.86 24.97 -3.24
C ASP A 42 4.91 24.28 -2.23
N GLY A 43 3.61 24.36 -2.51
CA GLY A 43 2.59 23.69 -1.71
C GLY A 43 2.75 22.16 -1.76
N PRO A 44 2.33 21.45 -0.70
CA PRO A 44 2.37 19.99 -0.68
C PRO A 44 1.58 19.45 -1.86
N ARG A 45 2.26 18.77 -2.78
CA ARG A 45 1.63 18.18 -3.96
C ARG A 45 0.54 17.22 -3.55
N SER A 46 -0.53 17.16 -4.34
CA SER A 46 -1.67 16.31 -4.04
C SER A 46 -1.23 14.84 -3.95
N GLN A 47 -1.85 14.07 -3.05
CA GLN A 47 -1.55 12.66 -2.86
C GLN A 47 -1.69 11.83 -4.16
N SER A 48 -2.52 12.31 -5.09
CA SER A 48 -2.65 11.70 -6.42
C SER A 48 -1.38 11.81 -7.27
N GLN A 49 -0.60 12.87 -7.11
CA GLN A 49 0.70 13.01 -7.81
C GLN A 49 1.76 12.06 -7.22
N LEU A 50 1.64 11.72 -5.94
CA LEU A 50 2.52 10.74 -5.29
C LEU A 50 2.20 9.30 -5.70
N ALA A 51 0.99 9.01 -6.14
CA ALA A 51 0.54 7.65 -6.47
C ALA A 51 1.42 6.94 -7.50
N GLN A 52 2.05 7.68 -8.42
CA GLN A 52 2.98 7.12 -9.42
C GLN A 52 4.24 6.50 -8.81
N PHE A 53 4.62 6.91 -7.59
CA PHE A 53 5.80 6.40 -6.87
C PHE A 53 5.46 5.23 -5.94
N PHE A 54 4.17 4.99 -5.68
CA PHE A 54 3.72 3.94 -4.80
C PHE A 54 3.51 2.62 -5.56
N PRO A 55 3.91 1.48 -4.98
CA PRO A 55 3.62 0.17 -5.57
C PRO A 55 2.13 -0.16 -5.49
N PRO A 56 1.66 -1.17 -6.27
CA PRO A 56 0.34 -1.74 -6.03
C PRO A 56 0.21 -2.26 -4.59
N LEU A 57 -0.96 -2.06 -4.00
CA LEU A 57 -1.29 -2.55 -2.66
C LEU A 57 -2.02 -3.89 -2.76
N LEU A 58 -1.51 -4.92 -2.12
CA LEU A 58 -2.24 -6.16 -1.88
C LEU A 58 -2.58 -6.26 -0.39
N TRP A 59 -3.88 -6.28 -0.08
CA TRP A 59 -4.38 -6.50 1.26
C TRP A 59 -4.67 -7.97 1.47
N LEU A 60 -3.92 -8.63 2.35
CA LEU A 60 -4.09 -10.05 2.63
C LEU A 60 -4.85 -10.25 3.95
N LEU A 61 -6.06 -10.80 3.86
CA LEU A 61 -6.90 -11.18 5.01
C LEU A 61 -6.54 -12.61 5.43
N ARG A 62 -5.78 -12.72 6.50
CA ARG A 62 -5.35 -14.03 7.03
C ARG A 62 -6.34 -14.59 8.03
N ASP A 63 -6.37 -15.92 8.09
CA ASP A 63 -7.16 -16.67 9.09
C ASP A 63 -8.66 -16.34 9.03
N LEU A 64 -9.16 -16.05 7.82
CA LEU A 64 -10.56 -15.76 7.60
C LEU A 64 -11.38 -17.03 7.83
N VAL A 65 -12.35 -16.95 8.75
CA VAL A 65 -13.27 -18.06 9.11
C VAL A 65 -14.73 -17.70 8.86
N VAL A 66 -15.00 -16.51 8.36
CA VAL A 66 -16.34 -16.01 8.08
C VAL A 66 -16.49 -15.65 6.62
N ASP A 67 -17.70 -15.75 6.10
CA ASP A 67 -18.03 -15.28 4.76
C ASP A 67 -17.88 -13.74 4.71
N LEU A 68 -17.34 -13.25 3.59
CA LEU A 68 -17.26 -11.83 3.35
C LEU A 68 -18.65 -11.30 3.03
N THR A 69 -19.15 -10.42 3.88
CA THR A 69 -20.46 -9.79 3.70
C THR A 69 -20.37 -8.27 3.80
N ALA A 70 -21.15 -7.58 2.97
CA ALA A 70 -21.40 -6.16 3.08
C ALA A 70 -22.92 -5.93 3.01
N ASP A 71 -23.47 -5.19 3.96
CA ASP A 71 -24.91 -4.92 4.07
C ASP A 71 -25.79 -6.19 4.01
N GLY A 72 -25.32 -7.27 4.65
CA GLY A 72 -26.03 -8.57 4.70
C GLY A 72 -25.99 -9.38 3.39
N LYS A 73 -25.23 -8.97 2.39
CA LYS A 73 -25.02 -9.69 1.13
C LYS A 73 -23.61 -10.23 1.07
N GLN A 74 -23.46 -11.43 0.50
CA GLN A 74 -22.15 -11.98 0.21
C GLN A 74 -21.46 -11.15 -0.88
N VAL A 75 -20.21 -10.79 -0.65
CA VAL A 75 -19.40 -9.98 -1.56
C VAL A 75 -18.07 -10.67 -1.84
N ASN A 76 -17.43 -10.30 -2.94
CA ASN A 76 -16.08 -10.78 -3.22
C ASN A 76 -15.03 -10.00 -2.40
N GLU A 77 -13.78 -10.46 -2.43
CA GLU A 77 -12.67 -9.90 -1.66
C GLU A 77 -12.41 -8.43 -1.98
N HIS A 78 -12.49 -8.07 -3.26
CA HIS A 78 -12.28 -6.70 -3.73
C HIS A 78 -13.41 -5.76 -3.24
N GLU A 79 -14.66 -6.16 -3.42
CA GLU A 79 -15.83 -5.42 -2.94
C GLU A 79 -15.79 -5.23 -1.43
N TYR A 80 -15.36 -6.25 -0.68
CA TYR A 80 -15.19 -6.15 0.77
C TYR A 80 -14.15 -5.07 1.16
N MET A 81 -12.99 -5.07 0.51
CA MET A 81 -11.95 -4.07 0.74
C MET A 81 -12.45 -2.66 0.37
N GLU A 82 -13.07 -2.50 -0.80
CA GLU A 82 -13.59 -1.20 -1.23
C GLU A 82 -14.68 -0.68 -0.27
N GLY A 83 -15.55 -1.56 0.22
CA GLY A 83 -16.52 -1.23 1.25
C GLY A 83 -15.89 -0.79 2.57
N ALA A 84 -14.77 -1.42 2.97
CA ALA A 84 -14.02 -1.03 4.16
C ALA A 84 -13.30 0.32 3.98
N LEU A 85 -12.87 0.63 2.76
CA LEU A 85 -12.23 1.89 2.39
C LEU A 85 -13.23 2.99 2.00
N ALA A 86 -14.54 2.71 1.96
CA ALA A 86 -15.56 3.72 1.74
C ALA A 86 -15.70 4.65 2.96
N ASP A 87 -16.08 5.90 2.72
CA ASP A 87 -16.26 6.88 3.78
C ASP A 87 -17.40 6.47 4.71
N ARG A 88 -17.19 6.64 6.02
CA ARG A 88 -18.19 6.37 7.05
C ARG A 88 -18.96 7.64 7.40
N PRO A 89 -20.23 7.51 7.84
CA PRO A 89 -21.01 8.65 8.28
C PRO A 89 -20.29 9.47 9.35
N PRO A 90 -20.41 10.80 9.36
CA PRO A 90 -19.67 11.69 10.27
C PRO A 90 -20.04 11.52 11.76
N ALA A 91 -21.17 10.88 12.05
CA ALA A 91 -21.60 10.60 13.42
C ALA A 91 -20.75 9.53 14.13
N ALA A 92 -19.96 8.74 13.41
CA ALA A 92 -19.09 7.75 14.01
C ALA A 92 -17.88 8.43 14.68
N ARG A 93 -17.47 7.92 15.84
CA ARG A 93 -16.30 8.42 16.58
C ARG A 93 -15.06 8.40 15.68
N ARG A 94 -14.36 9.54 15.60
CA ARG A 94 -13.19 9.75 14.74
C ARG A 94 -13.43 9.46 13.24
N ALA A 95 -14.69 9.52 12.80
CA ALA A 95 -15.02 9.22 11.41
C ALA A 95 -14.26 10.15 10.43
N GLN A 96 -14.13 11.42 10.76
CA GLN A 96 -13.47 12.40 9.92
C GLN A 96 -11.98 12.06 9.72
N GLU A 97 -11.24 11.78 10.79
CA GLU A 97 -9.81 11.40 10.73
C GLU A 97 -9.62 10.12 9.91
N ARG A 98 -10.44 9.09 10.20
CA ARG A 98 -10.38 7.82 9.50
C ARG A 98 -10.81 7.91 8.03
N ASN A 99 -11.77 8.76 7.70
CA ASN A 99 -12.15 9.02 6.31
C ASN A 99 -11.02 9.72 5.55
N GLN A 100 -10.25 10.59 6.20
CA GLN A 100 -9.02 11.14 5.61
C GLN A 100 -8.02 10.03 5.29
N VAL A 101 -7.79 9.09 6.22
CA VAL A 101 -6.91 7.93 5.98
C VAL A 101 -7.44 7.08 4.82
N ARG A 102 -8.74 6.75 4.81
CA ARG A 102 -9.37 5.98 3.72
C ARG A 102 -9.20 6.67 2.36
N SER A 103 -9.47 7.97 2.31
CA SER A 103 -9.30 8.77 1.10
C SER A 103 -7.85 8.78 0.63
N ALA A 104 -6.91 9.00 1.55
CA ALA A 104 -5.48 8.99 1.24
C ALA A 104 -5.01 7.63 0.72
N VAL A 105 -5.43 6.53 1.33
CA VAL A 105 -5.11 5.18 0.86
C VAL A 105 -5.65 4.95 -0.56
N ARG A 106 -6.90 5.36 -0.84
CA ARG A 106 -7.46 5.25 -2.19
C ARG A 106 -6.68 6.06 -3.23
N GLN A 107 -6.18 7.24 -2.85
CA GLN A 107 -5.43 8.12 -3.73
C GLN A 107 -3.98 7.64 -3.94
N LEU A 108 -3.28 7.21 -2.88
CA LEU A 108 -1.91 6.74 -2.96
C LEU A 108 -1.80 5.36 -3.64
N PHE A 109 -2.82 4.52 -3.50
CA PHE A 109 -2.83 3.17 -4.05
C PHE A 109 -4.02 2.98 -5.02
N PRO A 110 -3.99 3.61 -6.21
CA PRO A 110 -5.05 3.43 -7.20
C PRO A 110 -5.12 1.99 -7.72
N ARG A 111 -3.98 1.28 -7.75
CA ARG A 111 -3.91 -0.16 -8.02
C ARG A 111 -3.86 -0.89 -6.69
N ARG A 112 -4.98 -1.49 -6.30
CA ARG A 112 -5.10 -2.25 -5.06
C ARG A 112 -5.96 -3.48 -5.25
N SER A 113 -5.63 -4.52 -4.53
CA SER A 113 -6.36 -5.79 -4.52
C SER A 113 -6.47 -6.34 -3.10
N CYS A 114 -7.41 -7.25 -2.91
CA CYS A 114 -7.58 -7.96 -1.67
C CYS A 114 -7.63 -9.45 -1.94
N ARG A 115 -7.01 -10.24 -1.08
CA ARG A 115 -7.03 -11.71 -1.10
C ARG A 115 -7.26 -12.25 0.29
N THR A 116 -7.89 -13.41 0.34
CA THR A 116 -8.07 -14.16 1.58
C THR A 116 -7.06 -15.30 1.64
N LEU A 117 -6.70 -15.67 2.86
CA LEU A 117 -5.86 -16.84 3.12
C LEU A 117 -6.41 -17.53 4.37
N VAL A 118 -6.92 -18.74 4.19
CA VAL A 118 -7.35 -19.59 5.31
C VAL A 118 -6.16 -20.04 6.15
N ARG A 119 -6.41 -20.57 7.34
CA ARG A 119 -5.34 -21.17 8.17
C ARG A 119 -4.71 -22.36 7.45
N PRO A 120 -3.40 -22.57 7.60
CA PRO A 120 -2.68 -23.66 6.93
C PRO A 120 -3.14 -25.06 7.36
N ALA A 121 -3.64 -25.20 8.58
CA ALA A 121 -4.17 -26.43 9.14
C ALA A 121 -5.43 -26.14 9.97
N ILE A 122 -6.20 -27.18 10.28
CA ILE A 122 -7.40 -27.10 11.14
C ILE A 122 -7.00 -27.28 12.60
N ASP A 123 -6.11 -28.22 12.86
CA ASP A 123 -5.62 -28.55 14.20
C ASP A 123 -4.73 -27.43 14.77
N GLU A 124 -4.96 -27.02 16.01
CA GLU A 124 -4.24 -25.93 16.66
C GLU A 124 -2.76 -26.24 16.89
N ASP A 125 -2.41 -27.47 17.18
CA ASP A 125 -0.99 -27.86 17.38
C ASP A 125 -0.26 -27.90 16.04
N ALA A 126 -0.93 -28.34 14.98
CA ALA A 126 -0.41 -28.25 13.62
C ALA A 126 -0.21 -26.77 13.19
N VAL A 127 -1.15 -25.86 13.54
CA VAL A 127 -0.99 -24.42 13.25
C VAL A 127 0.20 -23.84 14.01
N ARG A 128 0.39 -24.20 15.30
CA ARG A 128 1.56 -23.74 16.09
C ARG A 128 2.88 -24.23 15.51
N ASN A 129 2.88 -25.40 14.89
CA ASN A 129 4.05 -26.02 14.28
C ASN A 129 4.05 -25.93 12.74
N ALA A 130 3.38 -24.94 12.17
CA ALA A 130 3.15 -24.83 10.73
C ALA A 130 4.44 -24.88 9.88
N VAL A 131 5.56 -24.43 10.44
CA VAL A 131 6.87 -24.45 9.76
C VAL A 131 7.35 -25.88 9.50
N SER A 132 6.96 -26.86 10.31
CA SER A 132 7.35 -28.27 10.19
C SER A 132 6.37 -29.10 9.35
N LEU A 133 5.25 -28.53 8.91
CA LEU A 133 4.27 -29.25 8.09
C LEU A 133 4.80 -29.47 6.68
N THR A 134 4.58 -30.67 6.16
CA THR A 134 4.80 -30.95 4.73
C THR A 134 3.66 -30.40 3.88
N ALA A 135 3.88 -30.27 2.58
CA ALA A 135 2.86 -29.75 1.66
C ALA A 135 1.55 -30.56 1.70
N GLU A 136 1.64 -31.88 1.92
CA GLU A 136 0.50 -32.80 2.00
C GLU A 136 -0.32 -32.63 3.29
N GLN A 137 0.30 -32.07 4.33
CA GLN A 137 -0.34 -31.80 5.62
C GLN A 137 -1.05 -30.43 5.64
N LEU A 138 -0.77 -29.58 4.66
CA LEU A 138 -1.44 -28.30 4.51
C LEU A 138 -2.84 -28.49 3.92
N ARG A 139 -3.75 -27.61 4.32
CA ARG A 139 -5.09 -27.58 3.73
C ARG A 139 -5.00 -27.28 2.23
N PRO A 140 -5.73 -28.03 1.38
CA PRO A 140 -5.74 -27.78 -0.07
C PRO A 140 -6.16 -26.35 -0.43
N GLU A 141 -7.12 -25.77 0.31
CA GLU A 141 -7.58 -24.38 0.12
C GLU A 141 -6.48 -23.39 0.42
N PHE A 142 -5.70 -23.61 1.49
CA PHE A 142 -4.55 -22.77 1.82
C PHE A 142 -3.51 -22.80 0.71
N VAL A 143 -3.16 -23.98 0.22
CA VAL A 143 -2.19 -24.16 -0.88
C VAL A 143 -2.65 -23.45 -2.14
N SER A 144 -3.92 -23.59 -2.52
CA SER A 144 -4.51 -22.95 -3.70
C SER A 144 -4.51 -21.41 -3.57
N GLN A 145 -4.98 -20.89 -2.43
CA GLN A 145 -5.00 -19.44 -2.18
C GLN A 145 -3.58 -18.86 -2.14
N LEU A 146 -2.65 -19.56 -1.49
CA LEU A 146 -1.24 -19.14 -1.46
C LEU A 146 -0.61 -19.10 -2.85
N ALA A 147 -0.93 -20.08 -3.70
CA ALA A 147 -0.48 -20.10 -5.10
C ALA A 147 -1.04 -18.90 -5.88
N THR A 148 -2.30 -18.53 -5.67
CA THR A 148 -2.93 -17.35 -6.28
C THR A 148 -2.23 -16.07 -5.82
N VAL A 149 -2.02 -15.88 -4.51
CA VAL A 149 -1.33 -14.73 -3.93
C VAL A 149 0.09 -14.62 -4.50
N ARG A 150 0.83 -15.74 -4.53
CA ARG A 150 2.17 -15.77 -5.10
C ARG A 150 2.20 -15.37 -6.57
N THR A 151 1.27 -15.89 -7.37
CA THR A 151 1.18 -15.58 -8.80
C THR A 151 0.87 -14.10 -9.01
N GLU A 152 -0.03 -13.52 -8.22
CA GLU A 152 -0.37 -12.11 -8.30
C GLU A 152 0.83 -11.21 -7.91
N LEU A 153 1.51 -11.52 -6.81
CA LEU A 153 2.67 -10.76 -6.35
C LEU A 153 3.83 -10.81 -7.35
N LEU A 154 4.18 -12.00 -7.81
CA LEU A 154 5.31 -12.17 -8.73
C LEU A 154 4.99 -11.73 -10.16
N GLY A 155 3.78 -12.03 -10.63
CA GLY A 155 3.32 -11.62 -11.96
C GLY A 155 3.04 -10.13 -12.08
N GLY A 156 2.64 -9.49 -10.97
CA GLY A 156 2.41 -8.05 -10.90
C GLY A 156 3.65 -7.23 -10.57
N ALA A 157 4.78 -7.87 -10.28
CA ALA A 157 6.04 -7.20 -9.96
C ALA A 157 6.60 -6.52 -11.22
N ALA A 158 6.45 -5.21 -11.29
CA ALA A 158 7.06 -4.39 -12.34
C ALA A 158 8.47 -3.95 -11.93
N LEU A 159 9.32 -3.71 -12.91
CA LEU A 159 10.61 -3.08 -12.66
C LEU A 159 10.39 -1.73 -11.98
N LYS A 160 11.17 -1.47 -10.93
CA LYS A 160 11.16 -0.17 -10.28
C LYS A 160 11.69 0.87 -11.28
N THR A 161 10.93 1.90 -11.54
CA THR A 161 11.33 3.01 -12.39
C THR A 161 11.43 4.29 -11.59
N LEU A 162 12.33 5.17 -11.99
CA LEU A 162 12.41 6.54 -11.54
C LEU A 162 12.33 7.43 -12.79
N TYR A 163 11.29 8.25 -12.87
CA TYR A 163 11.00 9.08 -14.06
C TYR A 163 10.89 8.29 -15.37
N GLY A 164 10.28 7.12 -15.33
CA GLY A 164 10.14 6.25 -16.49
C GLY A 164 11.40 5.45 -16.87
N VAL A 165 12.53 5.68 -16.20
CA VAL A 165 13.78 4.94 -16.42
C VAL A 165 13.84 3.78 -15.42
N PRO A 166 14.00 2.53 -15.90
CA PRO A 166 14.19 1.39 -15.02
C PRO A 166 15.44 1.55 -14.14
N LEU A 167 15.30 1.29 -12.84
CA LEU A 167 16.44 1.27 -11.94
C LEU A 167 17.16 -0.09 -12.05
N ASP A 168 18.46 -0.03 -12.34
CA ASP A 168 19.35 -1.17 -12.16
C ASP A 168 19.86 -1.26 -10.70
N GLY A 169 20.66 -2.28 -10.39
CA GLY A 169 21.18 -2.47 -9.04
C GLY A 169 22.05 -1.32 -8.55
N ALA A 170 22.84 -0.71 -9.42
CA ALA A 170 23.74 0.39 -9.08
C ALA A 170 22.94 1.67 -8.78
N SER A 171 21.96 1.99 -9.62
CA SER A 171 21.06 3.14 -9.45
C SER A 171 20.20 2.99 -8.20
N LEU A 172 19.67 1.78 -7.92
CA LEU A 172 18.90 1.51 -6.71
C LEU A 172 19.75 1.66 -5.44
N LEU A 173 21.00 1.17 -5.47
CA LEU A 173 21.93 1.31 -4.35
C LEU A 173 22.26 2.78 -4.09
N SER A 174 22.55 3.56 -5.14
CA SER A 174 22.81 4.99 -5.03
C SER A 174 21.62 5.74 -4.43
N LEU A 175 20.42 5.50 -4.94
CA LEU A 175 19.18 6.10 -4.43
C LEU A 175 18.93 5.75 -2.96
N THR A 176 19.10 4.47 -2.59
CA THR A 176 18.96 4.01 -1.21
C THR A 176 19.96 4.69 -0.29
N SER A 177 21.22 4.82 -0.70
CA SER A 177 22.26 5.48 0.07
C SER A 177 21.97 6.96 0.30
N GLN A 178 21.45 7.65 -0.72
CA GLN A 178 21.03 9.05 -0.61
C GLN A 178 19.86 9.20 0.37
N TYR A 179 18.86 8.32 0.31
CA TYR A 179 17.73 8.36 1.25
C TYR A 179 18.17 8.10 2.68
N LEU A 180 19.03 7.11 2.90
CA LEU A 180 19.56 6.84 4.24
C LEU A 180 20.36 8.01 4.79
N ALA A 181 21.18 8.65 3.97
CA ALA A 181 21.90 9.86 4.37
C ALA A 181 20.96 11.01 4.73
N ALA A 182 19.93 11.27 3.91
CA ALA A 182 18.94 12.30 4.19
C ALA A 182 18.13 12.01 5.46
N MET A 183 17.68 10.78 5.66
CA MET A 183 16.91 10.37 6.84
C MET A 183 17.73 10.47 8.14
N ASN A 184 19.05 10.27 8.08
CA ASN A 184 19.95 10.37 9.22
C ASN A 184 20.48 11.78 9.47
N THR A 185 20.12 12.75 8.62
CA THR A 185 20.53 14.16 8.77
C THR A 185 19.37 14.95 9.40
N PRO A 186 19.53 15.51 10.62
CA PRO A 186 18.46 16.27 11.26
C PRO A 186 18.02 17.46 10.39
N GLY A 187 16.71 17.65 10.24
CA GLY A 187 16.12 18.75 9.47
C GLY A 187 16.10 18.56 7.96
N VAL A 188 16.60 17.44 7.45
CA VAL A 188 16.53 17.12 6.01
C VAL A 188 15.31 16.21 5.76
N VAL A 189 14.47 16.61 4.82
CA VAL A 189 13.38 15.80 4.30
C VAL A 189 13.86 15.12 3.02
N PRO A 190 13.75 13.79 2.91
CA PRO A 190 14.10 13.10 1.68
C PRO A 190 13.30 13.65 0.50
N GLN A 191 13.97 14.06 -0.55
CA GLN A 191 13.37 14.58 -1.77
C GLN A 191 13.51 13.56 -2.89
N ILE A 192 12.42 13.33 -3.62
CA ILE A 192 12.47 12.63 -4.89
C ILE A 192 12.76 13.71 -5.94
N LEU A 193 14.00 13.72 -6.41
CA LEU A 193 14.39 14.62 -7.51
C LEU A 193 13.76 14.11 -8.81
N THR A 194 13.02 14.97 -9.48
CA THR A 194 12.43 14.72 -10.80
C THR A 194 13.33 15.19 -11.90
#